data_df3eb1d01dbf82af4583e86f8d56e147
#
_entry.id   df3eb1d01dbf82af4583e86f8d56e147
#
_cell.length_a   1.000
_cell.length_b   1.000
_cell.length_c   1.000
_cell.angle_alpha   90.00
_cell.angle_beta   90.00
_cell.angle_gamma   90.00
#
_symmetry.space_group_name_H-M   'P 1'
#
loop_
_entity.id
_entity.type
_entity.pdbx_description
1 polymer ?
#
loop_
_entity_poly.entity_id
_entity_poly.type
_entity_poly.pdbx_seq_one_letter_code
_entity_poly.pdbx_strand_id
1 'polypeptide(L)'
;PKPNGFLVLDEVPPAIHLWLLSTGTGLGPFLSILNTPEPWQRFQRVVLVHAVRTADELAYRRTIARIAEAEPKRFAYIPFLSREAADYALAGRIPQAIGDGRLEARAGLGLDAALAHVMLCGNPAMVADATAALAARGFRKHKRKEPGQISMETYW
;
A
#
# COMPACT_ATOMS: atom_id res chain seq x y z
N PRO A 1 3.47 19.00 16.45
CA PRO A 1 3.26 19.25 15.01
C PRO A 1 3.52 18.00 14.19
N LYS A 2 2.77 17.83 13.14
CA LYS A 2 3.04 16.79 12.19
C LYS A 2 4.40 16.99 11.56
N PRO A 3 5.24 15.97 11.50
CA PRO A 3 6.41 16.06 10.64
C PRO A 3 5.96 16.34 9.20
N ASN A 4 6.69 17.19 8.51
CA ASN A 4 6.40 17.48 7.11
C ASN A 4 6.42 16.19 6.29
N GLY A 5 5.44 16.03 5.41
CA GLY A 5 5.42 14.96 4.44
C GLY A 5 4.90 13.62 4.91
N PHE A 6 4.46 13.47 6.15
CA PHE A 6 3.93 12.17 6.60
C PHE A 6 2.50 11.95 6.12
N LEU A 7 2.27 10.79 5.55
CA LEU A 7 0.93 10.34 5.18
C LEU A 7 0.12 10.04 6.44
N VAL A 8 -1.11 10.50 6.46
CA VAL A 8 -2.04 10.28 7.57
C VAL A 8 -3.43 10.00 7.02
N LEU A 9 -4.23 9.26 7.77
CA LEU A 9 -5.58 8.92 7.36
C LEU A 9 -6.55 10.10 7.41
N ASP A 10 -6.25 11.13 8.18
CA ASP A 10 -7.13 12.30 8.33
C ASP A 10 -7.49 12.94 6.99
N GLU A 11 -6.58 12.89 6.02
CA GLU A 11 -6.79 13.51 4.72
C GLU A 11 -7.30 12.54 3.67
N VAL A 12 -7.49 11.28 4.03
CA VAL A 12 -7.99 10.26 3.10
C VAL A 12 -9.51 10.37 3.04
N PRO A 13 -10.09 10.57 1.83
CA PRO A 13 -11.55 10.62 1.70
C PRO A 13 -12.18 9.26 2.01
N PRO A 14 -13.49 9.23 2.25
CA PRO A 14 -14.16 7.95 2.50
C PRO A 14 -13.92 6.94 1.39
N ALA A 15 -13.59 5.72 1.77
CA ALA A 15 -13.37 4.62 0.84
C ALA A 15 -13.71 3.29 1.54
N ILE A 16 -13.96 2.26 0.75
CA ILE A 16 -14.27 0.92 1.27
C ILE A 16 -12.99 0.14 1.51
N HIS A 17 -12.00 0.27 0.62
CA HIS A 17 -10.74 -0.43 0.69
C HIS A 17 -9.56 0.53 0.80
N LEU A 18 -8.57 0.15 1.59
CA LEU A 18 -7.32 0.90 1.71
C LEU A 18 -6.16 0.02 1.23
N TRP A 19 -5.38 0.53 0.29
CA TRP A 19 -4.18 -0.13 -0.22
C TRP A 19 -2.97 0.70 0.16
N LEU A 20 -2.03 0.08 0.87
CA LEU A 20 -0.81 0.74 1.34
C LEU A 20 0.37 0.11 0.62
N LEU A 21 0.91 0.82 -0.37
CA LEU A 21 1.97 0.31 -1.25
C LEU A 21 3.30 0.97 -0.90
N SER A 22 4.27 0.19 -0.45
CA SER A 22 5.54 0.71 0.04
C SER A 22 6.74 -0.01 -0.54
N THR A 23 7.87 0.70 -0.59
CA THR A 23 9.18 0.11 -0.85
C THR A 23 10.13 0.51 0.29
N GLY A 24 11.08 -0.38 0.61
CA GLY A 24 12.15 -0.08 1.56
C GLY A 24 11.65 0.51 2.87
N THR A 25 12.19 1.67 3.23
CA THR A 25 11.84 2.35 4.48
C THR A 25 10.47 3.02 4.46
N GLY A 26 9.81 3.07 3.32
CA GLY A 26 8.44 3.58 3.21
C GLY A 26 7.40 2.77 3.96
N LEU A 27 7.77 1.61 4.47
CA LEU A 27 6.89 0.77 5.27
C LEU A 27 6.55 1.41 6.62
N GLY A 28 7.49 2.13 7.24
CA GLY A 28 7.33 2.68 8.60
C GLY A 28 6.06 3.49 8.80
N PRO A 29 5.78 4.51 7.96
CA PRO A 29 4.56 5.30 8.10
C PRO A 29 3.29 4.46 8.04
N PHE A 30 3.26 3.43 7.22
CA PHE A 30 2.09 2.55 7.13
C PHE A 30 1.90 1.72 8.39
N LEU A 31 2.98 1.24 8.99
CA LEU A 31 2.86 0.52 10.25
C LEU A 31 2.34 1.41 11.38
N SER A 32 2.73 2.69 11.38
CA SER A 32 2.18 3.66 12.33
C SER A 32 0.66 3.79 12.18
N ILE A 33 0.17 3.85 10.95
CA ILE A 33 -1.26 3.89 10.66
C ILE A 33 -1.95 2.60 11.14
N LEU A 34 -1.37 1.45 10.81
CA LEU A 34 -1.97 0.15 11.12
C LEU A 34 -1.99 -0.16 12.63
N ASN A 35 -1.14 0.49 13.41
CA ASN A 35 -1.14 0.34 14.86
C ASN A 35 -2.16 1.25 15.57
N THR A 36 -2.99 1.96 14.82
CA THR A 36 -4.10 2.75 15.37
C THR A 36 -5.42 2.04 15.11
N PRO A 37 -6.48 2.37 15.86
CA PRO A 37 -7.80 1.77 15.63
C PRO A 37 -8.47 2.21 14.31
N GLU A 38 -8.11 3.36 13.79
CA GLU A 38 -8.84 4.03 12.71
C GLU A 38 -9.00 3.20 11.45
N PRO A 39 -7.95 2.55 10.88
CA PRO A 39 -8.15 1.81 9.64
C PRO A 39 -9.15 0.67 9.78
N TRP A 40 -9.21 0.04 10.97
CA TRP A 40 -10.09 -1.09 11.22
C TRP A 40 -11.55 -0.67 11.44
N GLN A 41 -11.76 0.60 11.72
CA GLN A 41 -13.11 1.18 11.85
C GLN A 41 -13.62 1.74 10.52
N ARG A 42 -12.70 2.20 9.66
CA ARG A 42 -13.06 2.91 8.43
C ARG A 42 -13.14 2.03 7.19
N PHE A 43 -12.33 0.99 7.11
CA PHE A 43 -12.19 0.20 5.88
C PHE A 43 -12.61 -1.23 6.08
N GLN A 44 -13.27 -1.81 5.09
CA GLN A 44 -13.63 -3.23 5.11
C GLN A 44 -12.41 -4.11 4.82
N ARG A 45 -11.51 -3.65 3.99
CA ARG A 45 -10.28 -4.37 3.64
C ARG A 45 -9.11 -3.41 3.62
N VAL A 46 -7.99 -3.88 4.15
CA VAL A 46 -6.72 -3.15 4.14
C VAL A 46 -5.65 -4.08 3.60
N VAL A 47 -4.97 -3.65 2.54
CA VAL A 47 -3.89 -4.42 1.92
C VAL A 47 -2.57 -3.67 2.12
N LEU A 48 -1.61 -4.32 2.77
CA LEU A 48 -0.27 -3.78 2.95
C LEU A 48 0.67 -4.49 1.99
N VAL A 49 1.36 -3.70 1.17
CA VAL A 49 2.34 -4.21 0.21
C VAL A 49 3.71 -3.64 0.53
N HIS A 50 4.71 -4.49 0.60
CA HIS A 50 6.09 -4.08 0.86
C HIS A 50 7.02 -4.73 -0.16
N ALA A 51 7.63 -3.92 -1.01
CA ALA A 51 8.53 -4.38 -2.05
C ALA A 51 9.99 -4.12 -1.66
N VAL A 52 10.79 -5.17 -1.72
CA VAL A 52 12.23 -5.15 -1.44
C VAL A 52 12.94 -6.00 -2.49
N ARG A 53 14.26 -6.01 -2.47
CA ARG A 53 15.05 -6.79 -3.44
C ARG A 53 15.15 -8.25 -3.02
N THR A 54 15.46 -8.49 -1.74
CA THR A 54 15.68 -9.83 -1.19
C THR A 54 14.95 -10.00 0.13
N ALA A 55 14.71 -11.24 0.54
CA ALA A 55 13.90 -11.56 1.71
C ALA A 55 14.48 -11.00 3.02
N ASP A 56 15.80 -10.89 3.13
CA ASP A 56 16.44 -10.36 4.33
C ASP A 56 16.18 -8.86 4.52
N GLU A 57 15.69 -8.17 3.50
CA GLU A 57 15.27 -6.77 3.60
C GLU A 57 13.84 -6.59 4.11
N LEU A 58 13.06 -7.67 4.21
CA LEU A 58 11.72 -7.60 4.78
C LEU A 58 11.82 -7.34 6.28
N ALA A 59 11.18 -6.25 6.73
CA ALA A 59 11.28 -5.77 8.09
C ALA A 59 9.93 -5.88 8.81
N TYR A 60 9.95 -5.76 10.15
CA TYR A 60 8.76 -5.70 10.99
C TYR A 60 7.84 -6.92 10.88
N ARG A 61 8.41 -8.09 10.61
CA ARG A 61 7.64 -9.32 10.40
C ARG A 61 6.73 -9.68 11.58
N ARG A 62 7.22 -9.46 12.82
CA ARG A 62 6.42 -9.74 14.02
C ARG A 62 5.24 -8.80 14.16
N THR A 63 5.46 -7.51 13.90
CA THR A 63 4.40 -6.51 13.95
C THR A 63 3.32 -6.84 12.92
N ILE A 64 3.74 -7.16 11.70
CA ILE A 64 2.81 -7.51 10.61
C ILE A 64 2.05 -8.79 10.95
N ALA A 65 2.73 -9.79 11.51
CA ALA A 65 2.07 -11.04 11.91
C ALA A 65 1.01 -10.82 13.00
N ARG A 66 1.28 -9.93 13.96
CA ARG A 66 0.29 -9.59 15.00
C ARG A 66 -0.95 -8.91 14.41
N ILE A 67 -0.74 -8.02 13.44
CA ILE A 67 -1.85 -7.36 12.75
C ILE A 67 -2.68 -8.40 11.99
N ALA A 68 -2.02 -9.31 11.29
CA ALA A 68 -2.70 -10.36 10.55
C ALA A 68 -3.52 -11.29 11.46
N GLU A 69 -2.98 -11.60 12.64
CA GLU A 69 -3.71 -12.40 13.63
C GLU A 69 -4.92 -11.66 14.21
N ALA A 70 -4.78 -10.35 14.44
CA ALA A 70 -5.84 -9.53 15.01
C ALA A 70 -6.95 -9.24 14.00
N GLU A 71 -6.62 -9.14 12.72
CA GLU A 71 -7.57 -8.74 11.66
C GLU A 71 -7.54 -9.74 10.49
N PRO A 72 -7.81 -11.03 10.73
CA PRO A 72 -7.62 -12.05 9.70
C PRO A 72 -8.55 -11.92 8.50
N LYS A 73 -9.69 -11.24 8.66
CA LYS A 73 -10.67 -11.06 7.58
C LYS A 73 -10.52 -9.73 6.85
N ARG A 74 -9.84 -8.77 7.47
CA ARG A 74 -9.72 -7.41 6.92
C ARG A 74 -8.35 -7.14 6.33
N PHE A 75 -7.31 -7.76 6.85
CA PHE A 75 -5.93 -7.43 6.53
C PHE A 75 -5.29 -8.48 5.62
N ALA A 76 -4.59 -8.03 4.60
CA ALA A 76 -3.75 -8.87 3.76
C ALA A 76 -2.36 -8.23 3.64
N TYR A 77 -1.31 -9.03 3.74
CA TYR A 77 0.06 -8.59 3.57
C TYR A 77 0.65 -9.26 2.34
N ILE A 78 1.21 -8.46 1.43
CA ILE A 78 1.79 -8.96 0.18
C ILE A 78 3.21 -8.43 0.05
N PRO A 79 4.23 -9.27 0.29
CA PRO A 79 5.61 -8.89 0.01
C PRO A 79 5.94 -9.11 -1.46
N PHE A 80 6.85 -8.27 -1.98
CA PHE A 80 7.45 -8.42 -3.31
C PHE A 80 8.95 -8.58 -3.17
N LEU A 81 9.53 -9.48 -3.95
CA LEU A 81 10.96 -9.65 -4.05
C LEU A 81 11.39 -9.47 -5.51
N SER A 82 12.26 -8.50 -5.78
CA SER A 82 12.66 -8.20 -7.17
C SER A 82 13.88 -8.97 -7.63
N ARG A 83 14.68 -9.54 -6.70
CA ARG A 83 15.96 -10.21 -7.03
C ARG A 83 16.05 -11.65 -6.58
N GLU A 84 14.99 -12.19 -6.01
CA GLU A 84 14.91 -13.62 -5.67
C GLU A 84 13.46 -14.07 -5.70
N ALA A 85 13.21 -15.36 -5.63
CA ALA A 85 11.87 -15.93 -5.65
C ALA A 85 11.56 -16.61 -4.34
N ALA A 86 10.30 -16.47 -3.89
CA ALA A 86 9.78 -17.18 -2.72
C ALA A 86 8.27 -17.36 -2.89
N ASP A 87 7.76 -18.49 -2.40
CA ASP A 87 6.33 -18.81 -2.54
C ASP A 87 5.42 -17.79 -1.86
N TYR A 88 5.89 -17.18 -0.77
CA TYR A 88 5.11 -16.21 0.01
C TYR A 88 5.14 -14.80 -0.58
N ALA A 89 5.88 -14.54 -1.66
CA ALA A 89 6.07 -13.22 -2.22
C ALA A 89 5.78 -13.19 -3.72
N LEU A 90 5.33 -12.05 -4.20
CA LEU A 90 5.25 -11.81 -5.65
C LEU A 90 6.63 -11.43 -6.18
N ALA A 91 6.91 -11.86 -7.40
CA ALA A 91 8.15 -11.51 -8.08
C ALA A 91 8.02 -10.14 -8.74
N GLY A 92 9.13 -9.41 -8.82
CA GLY A 92 9.20 -8.16 -9.56
C GLY A 92 8.81 -6.94 -8.74
N ARG A 93 8.13 -6.00 -9.39
CA ARG A 93 7.86 -4.67 -8.83
C ARG A 93 6.38 -4.35 -8.83
N ILE A 94 5.99 -3.48 -7.90
CA ILE A 94 4.59 -3.10 -7.69
C ILE A 94 3.92 -2.53 -8.95
N PRO A 95 4.52 -1.56 -9.68
CA PRO A 95 3.81 -0.98 -10.83
C PRO A 95 3.46 -2.01 -11.90
N GLN A 96 4.36 -2.94 -12.17
CA GLN A 96 4.11 -4.00 -13.14
C GLN A 96 2.96 -4.90 -12.70
N ALA A 97 2.92 -5.25 -11.42
CA ALA A 97 1.88 -6.13 -10.87
C ALA A 97 0.51 -5.45 -10.81
N ILE A 98 0.47 -4.12 -10.70
CA ILE A 98 -0.78 -3.37 -10.88
C ILE A 98 -1.27 -3.51 -12.32
N GLY A 99 -0.36 -3.34 -13.28
CA GLY A 99 -0.72 -3.36 -14.69
C GLY A 99 -1.16 -4.71 -15.21
N ASP A 100 -0.55 -5.79 -14.73
CA ASP A 100 -0.84 -7.14 -15.22
C ASP A 100 -1.84 -7.93 -14.35
N GLY A 101 -2.34 -7.34 -13.27
CA GLY A 101 -3.37 -7.96 -12.43
C GLY A 101 -2.85 -8.90 -11.34
N ARG A 102 -1.53 -9.11 -11.24
CA ARG A 102 -0.98 -10.05 -10.24
C ARG A 102 -1.21 -9.58 -8.81
N LEU A 103 -1.17 -8.27 -8.58
CA LEU A 103 -1.41 -7.72 -7.24
C LEU A 103 -2.82 -8.03 -6.77
N GLU A 104 -3.81 -7.76 -7.60
CA GLU A 104 -5.21 -8.03 -7.29
C GLU A 104 -5.46 -9.53 -7.09
N ALA A 105 -4.88 -10.36 -7.94
CA ALA A 105 -5.03 -11.80 -7.82
C ALA A 105 -4.50 -12.31 -6.48
N ARG A 106 -3.32 -11.84 -6.05
CA ARG A 106 -2.73 -12.23 -4.78
C ARG A 106 -3.56 -11.72 -3.60
N ALA A 107 -4.08 -10.50 -3.68
CA ALA A 107 -4.89 -9.92 -2.61
C ALA A 107 -6.28 -10.54 -2.52
N GLY A 108 -6.76 -11.18 -3.57
CA GLY A 108 -8.14 -11.64 -3.65
C GLY A 108 -9.13 -10.48 -3.60
N LEU A 109 -8.76 -9.34 -4.18
CA LEU A 109 -9.52 -8.10 -4.09
C LEU A 109 -9.25 -7.23 -5.31
N GLY A 110 -10.30 -6.76 -5.97
CA GLY A 110 -10.16 -5.87 -7.11
C GLY A 110 -9.67 -4.48 -6.70
N LEU A 111 -8.81 -3.92 -7.52
CA LEU A 111 -8.29 -2.56 -7.34
C LEU A 111 -9.18 -1.62 -8.14
N ASP A 112 -10.20 -1.10 -7.50
CA ASP A 112 -11.29 -0.35 -8.13
C ASP A 112 -11.30 1.08 -7.63
N ALA A 113 -11.17 2.04 -8.53
CA ALA A 113 -11.13 3.47 -8.19
C ALA A 113 -12.41 3.96 -7.49
N ALA A 114 -13.54 3.30 -7.72
CA ALA A 114 -14.80 3.65 -7.06
C ALA A 114 -14.84 3.22 -5.60
N LEU A 115 -14.00 2.25 -5.19
CA LEU A 115 -14.06 1.67 -3.85
C LEU A 115 -12.78 1.90 -3.04
N ALA A 116 -11.66 2.15 -3.70
CA ALA A 116 -10.34 2.10 -3.05
C ALA A 116 -9.71 3.47 -2.91
N HIS A 117 -8.93 3.62 -1.83
CA HIS A 117 -7.93 4.67 -1.73
C HIS A 117 -6.56 4.00 -1.62
N VAL A 118 -5.59 4.49 -2.38
CA VAL A 118 -4.23 3.96 -2.44
C VAL A 118 -3.26 4.98 -1.86
N MET A 119 -2.44 4.55 -0.90
CA MET A 119 -1.36 5.37 -0.38
C MET A 119 -0.03 4.77 -0.86
N LEU A 120 0.83 5.61 -1.40
CA LEU A 120 2.13 5.21 -1.92
C LEU A 120 3.23 5.85 -1.09
N CYS A 121 4.22 5.07 -0.67
CA CYS A 121 5.32 5.58 0.14
C CYS A 121 6.62 4.87 -0.18
N GLY A 122 7.67 5.61 -0.50
CA GLY A 122 8.99 5.04 -0.71
C GLY A 122 9.77 5.65 -1.85
N ASN A 123 10.39 4.81 -2.66
CA ASN A 123 11.25 5.19 -3.78
C ASN A 123 10.48 6.06 -4.79
N PRO A 124 11.05 7.24 -5.18
CA PRO A 124 10.37 8.13 -6.14
C PRO A 124 9.99 7.48 -7.46
N ALA A 125 10.85 6.61 -7.99
CA ALA A 125 10.55 5.93 -9.25
C ALA A 125 9.36 4.99 -9.10
N MET A 126 9.29 4.24 -7.98
CA MET A 126 8.14 3.37 -7.72
C MET A 126 6.86 4.20 -7.59
N VAL A 127 6.91 5.30 -6.83
CA VAL A 127 5.74 6.15 -6.64
C VAL A 127 5.24 6.70 -7.97
N ALA A 128 6.16 7.18 -8.83
CA ALA A 128 5.80 7.71 -10.15
C ALA A 128 5.21 6.62 -11.04
N ASP A 129 5.85 5.46 -11.10
CA ASP A 129 5.42 4.37 -11.98
C ASP A 129 4.10 3.74 -11.51
N ALA A 130 3.92 3.59 -10.20
CA ALA A 130 2.66 3.09 -9.63
C ALA A 130 1.52 4.09 -9.87
N THR A 131 1.80 5.38 -9.73
CA THR A 131 0.82 6.42 -10.03
C THR A 131 0.36 6.34 -11.49
N ALA A 132 1.30 6.15 -12.42
CA ALA A 132 0.97 6.01 -13.83
C ALA A 132 0.12 4.75 -14.09
N ALA A 133 0.49 3.62 -13.48
CA ALA A 133 -0.27 2.38 -13.62
C ALA A 133 -1.69 2.52 -13.05
N LEU A 134 -1.84 3.21 -11.93
CA LEU A 134 -3.14 3.47 -11.33
C LEU A 134 -3.95 4.47 -12.14
N ALA A 135 -3.31 5.49 -12.71
CA ALA A 135 -3.99 6.46 -13.57
C ALA A 135 -4.62 5.79 -14.79
N ALA A 136 -3.95 4.80 -15.36
CA ALA A 136 -4.48 4.02 -16.46
C ALA A 136 -5.76 3.25 -16.08
N ARG A 137 -6.04 3.11 -14.79
CA ARG A 137 -7.21 2.42 -14.25
C ARG A 137 -8.23 3.37 -13.64
N GLY A 138 -8.10 4.67 -13.92
CA GLY A 138 -9.06 5.68 -13.49
C GLY A 138 -8.79 6.30 -12.12
N PHE A 139 -7.65 6.00 -11.49
CA PHE A 139 -7.26 6.62 -10.22
C PHE A 139 -6.64 7.99 -10.49
N ARG A 140 -6.91 8.95 -9.61
CA ARG A 140 -6.34 10.30 -9.70
C ARG A 140 -5.71 10.68 -8.36
N LYS A 141 -4.71 11.55 -8.41
CA LYS A 141 -4.09 12.09 -7.20
C LYS A 141 -5.13 12.85 -6.38
N HIS A 142 -5.13 12.58 -5.08
CA HIS A 142 -6.00 13.29 -4.16
C HIS A 142 -5.44 14.69 -3.88
N LYS A 143 -6.29 15.69 -4.00
CA LYS A 143 -6.00 17.08 -3.64
C LYS A 143 -7.14 17.60 -2.77
N ARG A 144 -6.84 18.53 -1.88
CA ARG A 144 -7.84 19.05 -0.95
C ARG A 144 -9.11 19.55 -1.65
N LYS A 145 -8.95 20.26 -2.77
CA LYS A 145 -10.08 20.83 -3.51
C LYS A 145 -10.59 19.90 -4.60
N GLU A 146 -9.93 18.81 -4.85
CA GLU A 146 -10.22 17.87 -5.92
C GLU A 146 -9.94 16.45 -5.44
N PRO A 147 -10.89 15.85 -4.72
CA PRO A 147 -10.68 14.52 -4.15
C PRO A 147 -10.33 13.49 -5.19
N GLY A 148 -9.36 12.66 -4.87
CA GLY A 148 -8.91 11.55 -5.71
C GLY A 148 -8.56 10.34 -4.86
N GLN A 149 -8.05 9.30 -5.50
CA GLN A 149 -7.86 8.00 -4.89
C GLN A 149 -6.40 7.69 -4.56
N ILE A 150 -5.47 8.61 -4.82
CA ILE A 150 -4.04 8.37 -4.58
C ILE A 150 -3.46 9.44 -3.66
N SER A 151 -2.89 9.02 -2.54
CA SER A 151 -2.05 9.85 -1.68
C SER A 151 -0.64 9.31 -1.72
N MET A 152 0.39 10.18 -1.68
CA MET A 152 1.75 9.70 -1.86
C MET A 152 2.77 10.51 -1.07
N GLU A 153 3.90 9.84 -0.79
CA GLU A 153 5.08 10.48 -0.21
C GLU A 153 6.33 9.78 -0.73
N THR A 154 7.32 10.54 -1.15
CA THR A 154 8.60 10.00 -1.60
C THR A 154 9.65 10.26 -0.53
N TYR A 155 10.58 9.33 -0.35
CA TYR A 155 11.56 9.41 0.73
C TYR A 155 12.97 9.73 0.27
N TRP A 156 13.27 9.65 -0.99
CA TRP A 156 14.61 10.03 -1.49
C TRP A 156 14.63 10.31 -2.99
#